data_b0ea449789b987cb3bf5e750fef33b16
#
_entry.id   b0ea449789b987cb3bf5e750fef33b16
#
_cell.length_a   1.000
_cell.length_b   1.000
_cell.length_c   1.000
_cell.angle_alpha   90.00
_cell.angle_beta   90.00
_cell.angle_gamma   90.00
#
_symmetry.space_group_name_H-M   'P 1'
#
loop_
_entity.id
_entity.type
_entity.pdbx_description
1 polymer ?
#
loop_
_entity_poly.entity_id
_entity_poly.type
_entity_poly.pdbx_seq_one_letter_code
_entity_poly.pdbx_strand_id
1 'polypeptide(L)'
;AASDVYKRQFMDRSVLEGDPHAVLEAMAIAGYAIGSNQGYIYIRAEYPIAVQRLNIAIKQARKYGLLGKNIFDSGFDFDIEIRLGAGAFVCGEETALMTSIEGHRGEPRPRPPFPAVKGLFGKPTILNNVETYANIPRIILKGADWFSKIGTEKSKGTKVFALGGKINNLSLIHI
;
A
#
# COMPACT_ATOMS: atom_id res chain seq x y z
N ALA A 1 7.87 12.28 19.22
CA ALA A 1 7.69 12.88 17.89
C ALA A 1 8.90 12.63 16.97
N ALA A 2 10.15 12.77 17.46
CA ALA A 2 11.34 12.53 16.63
C ALA A 2 11.55 11.06 16.22
N SER A 3 11.04 10.10 16.99
CA SER A 3 11.24 8.66 16.71
C SER A 3 10.44 8.13 15.51
N ASP A 4 9.34 8.76 15.17
CA ASP A 4 8.48 8.32 14.05
C ASP A 4 8.97 8.81 12.69
N VAL A 5 9.62 9.97 12.65
CA VAL A 5 10.20 10.53 11.43
C VAL A 5 11.27 9.63 10.84
N TYR A 6 12.03 8.92 11.68
CA TYR A 6 13.14 8.06 11.25
C TYR A 6 12.77 6.59 11.03
N LYS A 7 11.73 6.04 11.69
CA LYS A 7 11.51 4.59 11.74
C LYS A 7 10.52 4.03 10.73
N ARG A 8 9.47 4.75 10.36
CA ARG A 8 8.41 4.27 9.44
C ARG A 8 8.55 4.76 8.01
N GLN A 9 9.32 5.81 7.79
CA GLN A 9 9.43 6.46 6.49
C GLN A 9 10.19 5.64 5.45
N PHE A 10 11.15 4.81 5.89
CA PHE A 10 12.05 4.14 4.96
C PHE A 10 11.50 2.85 4.36
N MET A 11 10.65 2.11 5.06
CA MET A 11 10.15 0.80 4.61
C MET A 11 9.24 0.92 3.39
N ASP A 12 8.10 1.55 3.55
CA ASP A 12 7.11 1.69 2.48
C ASP A 12 7.62 2.57 1.34
N ARG A 13 8.37 3.63 1.66
CA ARG A 13 9.03 4.48 0.70
C ARG A 13 10.00 3.70 -0.19
N SER A 14 10.83 2.84 0.38
CA SER A 14 11.80 2.04 -0.37
C SER A 14 11.11 1.09 -1.34
N VAL A 15 9.98 0.50 -0.96
CA VAL A 15 9.17 -0.35 -1.83
C VAL A 15 8.59 0.47 -2.99
N LEU A 16 7.97 1.61 -2.69
CA LEU A 16 7.36 2.47 -3.71
C LEU A 16 8.39 3.10 -4.67
N GLU A 17 9.60 3.37 -4.20
CA GLU A 17 10.70 3.87 -5.02
C GLU A 17 11.42 2.76 -5.79
N GLY A 18 11.49 1.55 -5.23
CA GLY A 18 12.18 0.41 -5.83
C GLY A 18 11.35 -0.34 -6.86
N ASP A 19 10.13 -0.73 -6.49
CA ASP A 19 9.22 -1.52 -7.35
C ASP A 19 7.76 -1.07 -7.17
N PRO A 20 7.37 0.10 -7.70
CA PRO A 20 6.00 0.57 -7.65
C PRO A 20 5.02 -0.36 -8.40
N HIS A 21 5.48 -1.04 -9.45
CA HIS A 21 4.63 -1.92 -10.25
C HIS A 21 4.12 -3.12 -9.46
N ALA A 22 4.92 -3.70 -8.56
CA ALA A 22 4.47 -4.80 -7.70
C ALA A 22 3.28 -4.38 -6.81
N VAL A 23 3.25 -3.13 -6.34
CA VAL A 23 2.13 -2.60 -5.56
C VAL A 23 0.90 -2.41 -6.43
N LEU A 24 1.05 -1.85 -7.63
CA LEU A 24 -0.08 -1.66 -8.58
C LEU A 24 -0.69 -2.99 -9.00
N GLU A 25 0.14 -3.98 -9.33
CA GLU A 25 -0.28 -5.34 -9.64
C GLU A 25 -1.07 -5.98 -8.49
N ALA A 26 -0.53 -5.90 -7.28
CA ALA A 26 -1.20 -6.42 -6.09
C ALA A 26 -2.55 -5.76 -5.81
N MET A 27 -2.65 -4.44 -6.03
CA MET A 27 -3.91 -3.71 -5.89
C MET A 27 -4.94 -4.14 -6.94
N ALA A 28 -4.52 -4.37 -8.19
CA ALA A 28 -5.40 -4.87 -9.23
C ALA A 28 -5.90 -6.29 -8.92
N ILE A 29 -5.00 -7.17 -8.45
CA ILE A 29 -5.36 -8.52 -7.99
C ILE A 29 -6.36 -8.46 -6.83
N ALA A 30 -6.11 -7.63 -5.83
CA ALA A 30 -7.02 -7.44 -4.70
C ALA A 30 -8.37 -6.87 -5.15
N GLY A 31 -8.35 -5.86 -6.03
CA GLY A 31 -9.55 -5.28 -6.63
C GLY A 31 -10.41 -6.32 -7.35
N TYR A 32 -9.78 -7.18 -8.14
CA TYR A 32 -10.45 -8.30 -8.81
C TYR A 32 -11.08 -9.27 -7.79
N ALA A 33 -10.32 -9.66 -6.78
CA ALA A 33 -10.77 -10.62 -5.77
C ALA A 33 -11.96 -10.15 -4.93
N ILE A 34 -12.06 -8.84 -4.67
CA ILE A 34 -13.15 -8.26 -3.87
C ILE A 34 -14.24 -7.57 -4.70
N GLY A 35 -14.10 -7.55 -6.03
CA GLY A 35 -15.04 -6.87 -6.92
C GLY A 35 -15.01 -5.35 -6.86
N SER A 36 -13.86 -4.76 -6.52
CA SER A 36 -13.67 -3.30 -6.49
C SER A 36 -13.17 -2.80 -7.84
N ASN A 37 -13.63 -1.63 -8.26
CA ASN A 37 -13.21 -0.95 -9.49
C ASN A 37 -12.30 0.25 -9.24
N GLN A 38 -12.00 0.58 -7.99
CA GLN A 38 -11.21 1.76 -7.64
C GLN A 38 -10.24 1.48 -6.49
N GLY A 39 -8.98 1.85 -6.69
CA GLY A 39 -7.94 1.83 -5.67
C GLY A 39 -7.42 3.22 -5.34
N TYR A 40 -6.97 3.41 -4.10
CA TYR A 40 -6.33 4.65 -3.65
C TYR A 40 -4.99 4.34 -3.00
N ILE A 41 -3.95 5.07 -3.39
CA ILE A 41 -2.65 5.05 -2.72
C ILE A 41 -2.53 6.35 -1.93
N TYR A 42 -2.55 6.25 -0.60
CA TYR A 42 -2.33 7.38 0.28
C TYR A 42 -0.85 7.47 0.64
N ILE A 43 -0.17 8.49 0.15
CA ILE A 43 1.26 8.71 0.33
C ILE A 43 1.53 10.09 0.89
N ARG A 44 2.56 10.23 1.73
CA ARG A 44 2.97 11.53 2.26
C ARG A 44 3.58 12.40 1.15
N ALA A 45 3.20 13.67 1.14
CA ALA A 45 3.74 14.66 0.20
C ALA A 45 5.27 14.84 0.33
N GLU A 46 5.82 14.45 1.48
CA GLU A 46 7.27 14.49 1.79
C GLU A 46 8.09 13.44 1.00
N TYR A 47 7.44 12.56 0.20
CA TYR A 47 8.10 11.54 -0.62
C TYR A 47 8.00 11.85 -2.12
N PRO A 48 8.62 12.93 -2.60
CA PRO A 48 8.44 13.38 -3.99
C PRO A 48 8.91 12.33 -5.02
N ILE A 49 9.97 11.60 -4.72
CA ILE A 49 10.51 10.56 -5.63
C ILE A 49 9.52 9.39 -5.73
N ALA A 50 8.96 8.93 -4.62
CA ALA A 50 7.96 7.85 -4.63
C ALA A 50 6.70 8.27 -5.39
N VAL A 51 6.21 9.50 -5.18
CA VAL A 51 5.06 10.07 -5.91
C VAL A 51 5.36 10.13 -7.41
N GLN A 52 6.54 10.60 -7.81
CA GLN A 52 6.94 10.68 -9.21
C GLN A 52 6.99 9.28 -9.86
N ARG A 53 7.61 8.30 -9.20
CA ARG A 53 7.71 6.93 -9.71
C ARG A 53 6.34 6.24 -9.80
N LEU A 54 5.47 6.42 -8.81
CA LEU A 54 4.09 5.92 -8.85
C LEU A 54 3.30 6.53 -10.02
N ASN A 55 3.43 7.84 -10.25
CA ASN A 55 2.76 8.49 -11.38
C ASN A 55 3.25 7.94 -12.73
N ILE A 56 4.56 7.68 -12.87
CA ILE A 56 5.12 7.05 -14.06
C ILE A 56 4.57 5.64 -14.21
N ALA A 57 4.59 4.83 -13.15
CA ALA A 57 4.12 3.45 -13.17
C ALA A 57 2.62 3.35 -13.50
N ILE A 58 1.78 4.21 -12.93
CA ILE A 58 0.34 4.26 -13.26
C ILE A 58 0.12 4.63 -14.72
N LYS A 59 0.86 5.63 -15.25
CA LYS A 59 0.77 5.99 -16.67
C LYS A 59 1.18 4.83 -17.58
N GLN A 60 2.25 4.12 -17.24
CA GLN A 60 2.70 2.94 -17.98
C GLN A 60 1.65 1.82 -17.92
N ALA A 61 1.14 1.51 -16.73
CA ALA A 61 0.12 0.48 -16.55
C ALA A 61 -1.15 0.79 -17.38
N ARG A 62 -1.62 2.04 -17.38
CA ARG A 62 -2.75 2.46 -18.23
C ARG A 62 -2.43 2.32 -19.72
N LYS A 63 -1.22 2.71 -20.15
CA LYS A 63 -0.78 2.60 -21.55
C LYS A 63 -0.78 1.14 -22.04
N TYR A 64 -0.43 0.20 -21.17
CA TYR A 64 -0.39 -1.23 -21.50
C TYR A 64 -1.71 -1.96 -21.22
N GLY A 65 -2.79 -1.25 -20.87
CA GLY A 65 -4.09 -1.87 -20.58
C GLY A 65 -4.13 -2.71 -19.30
N LEU A 66 -3.20 -2.46 -18.37
CA LEU A 66 -3.12 -3.14 -17.07
C LEU A 66 -3.93 -2.42 -15.98
N LEU A 67 -4.33 -1.17 -16.26
CA LEU A 67 -5.25 -0.36 -15.47
C LEU A 67 -6.23 0.34 -16.41
N GLY A 68 -7.43 0.63 -15.92
CA GLY A 68 -8.50 1.30 -16.65
C GLY A 68 -9.69 0.38 -16.89
N LYS A 69 -10.22 0.39 -18.11
CA LYS A 69 -11.40 -0.40 -18.48
C LYS A 69 -11.03 -1.68 -19.17
N ASN A 70 -11.84 -2.72 -18.93
CA ASN A 70 -11.78 -4.01 -19.61
C ASN A 70 -10.37 -4.62 -19.62
N ILE A 71 -9.73 -4.70 -18.47
CA ILE A 71 -8.36 -5.22 -18.31
C ILE A 71 -8.31 -6.66 -18.82
N PHE A 72 -7.39 -6.94 -19.77
CA PHE A 72 -7.23 -8.25 -20.43
C PHE A 72 -8.50 -8.80 -21.10
N ASP A 73 -9.39 -7.93 -21.59
CA ASP A 73 -10.68 -8.32 -22.18
C ASP A 73 -11.55 -9.19 -21.26
N SER A 74 -11.36 -9.06 -19.94
CA SER A 74 -12.06 -9.84 -18.92
C SER A 74 -13.36 -9.20 -18.43
N GLY A 75 -13.70 -7.99 -18.88
CA GLY A 75 -14.79 -7.19 -18.32
C GLY A 75 -14.49 -6.55 -16.97
N PHE A 76 -13.27 -6.68 -16.47
CA PHE A 76 -12.84 -6.09 -15.22
C PHE A 76 -12.31 -4.67 -15.43
N ASP A 77 -12.91 -3.72 -14.72
CA ASP A 77 -12.49 -2.33 -14.67
C ASP A 77 -11.81 -2.05 -13.33
N PHE A 78 -10.61 -1.49 -13.36
CA PHE A 78 -9.92 -1.07 -12.14
C PHE A 78 -8.95 0.07 -12.43
N ASP A 79 -9.02 1.13 -11.65
CA ASP A 79 -8.07 2.23 -11.75
C ASP A 79 -7.55 2.65 -10.38
N ILE A 80 -6.41 3.34 -10.36
CA ILE A 80 -5.71 3.74 -9.14
C ILE A 80 -5.49 5.24 -9.15
N GLU A 81 -5.80 5.87 -8.01
CA GLU A 81 -5.60 7.29 -7.76
C GLU A 81 -4.63 7.51 -6.58
N ILE A 82 -3.71 8.47 -6.72
CA ILE A 82 -2.82 8.88 -5.64
C ILE A 82 -3.47 10.01 -4.86
N ARG A 83 -3.49 9.88 -3.53
CA ARG A 83 -3.88 10.90 -2.57
C ARG A 83 -2.69 11.30 -1.71
N LEU A 84 -2.40 12.59 -1.67
CA LEU A 84 -1.27 13.12 -0.91
C LEU A 84 -1.71 13.50 0.50
N GLY A 85 -1.00 12.94 1.49
CA GLY A 85 -1.20 13.26 2.90
C GLY A 85 -0.26 14.37 3.37
N ALA A 86 -0.78 15.26 4.23
CA ALA A 86 -0.01 16.37 4.82
C ALA A 86 0.94 15.94 5.96
N GLY A 87 1.21 14.64 6.12
CA GLY A 87 2.18 14.14 7.11
C GLY A 87 1.64 14.01 8.53
N ALA A 88 0.34 14.12 8.77
CA ALA A 88 -0.25 13.90 10.08
C ALA A 88 -0.12 12.44 10.52
N PHE A 89 0.45 12.21 11.70
CA PHE A 89 0.66 10.87 12.26
C PHE A 89 -0.64 10.09 12.45
N VAL A 90 -1.71 10.78 12.83
CA VAL A 90 -3.05 10.19 13.03
C VAL A 90 -3.60 9.50 11.78
N CYS A 91 -3.17 9.91 10.58
CA CYS A 91 -3.55 9.26 9.33
C CYS A 91 -2.89 7.87 9.14
N GLY A 92 -2.09 7.39 10.08
CA GLY A 92 -1.67 5.99 10.17
C GLY A 92 -2.76 5.06 10.71
N GLU A 93 -3.81 5.60 11.32
CA GLU A 93 -5.01 4.87 11.70
C GLU A 93 -5.97 4.81 10.49
N GLU A 94 -6.58 3.65 10.23
CA GLU A 94 -7.30 3.37 8.98
C GLU A 94 -8.48 4.31 8.73
N THR A 95 -9.25 4.64 9.76
CA THR A 95 -10.44 5.50 9.60
C THR A 95 -10.06 6.97 9.45
N ALA A 96 -9.00 7.41 10.14
CA ALA A 96 -8.45 8.75 9.99
C ALA A 96 -7.85 8.96 8.58
N LEU A 97 -7.20 7.94 8.02
CA LEU A 97 -6.70 7.94 6.65
C LEU A 97 -7.85 8.11 5.65
N MET A 98 -8.94 7.35 5.81
CA MET A 98 -10.12 7.48 4.95
C MET A 98 -10.75 8.87 5.05
N THR A 99 -10.90 9.41 6.25
CA THR A 99 -11.40 10.78 6.48
C THR A 99 -10.53 11.83 5.76
N SER A 100 -9.21 11.65 5.79
CA SER A 100 -8.27 12.52 5.06
C SER A 100 -8.39 12.39 3.54
N ILE A 101 -8.59 11.18 2.99
CA ILE A 101 -8.84 10.96 1.55
C ILE A 101 -10.13 11.66 1.11
N GLU A 102 -11.14 11.67 1.96
CA GLU A 102 -12.42 12.35 1.71
C GLU A 102 -12.34 13.88 1.74
N GLY A 103 -11.16 14.42 2.08
CA GLY A 103 -10.92 15.87 2.11
C GLY A 103 -11.26 16.54 3.45
N HIS A 104 -11.52 15.75 4.48
CA HIS A 104 -11.76 16.23 5.82
C HIS A 104 -10.50 16.15 6.69
N ARG A 105 -10.52 16.74 7.87
CA ARG A 105 -9.46 16.58 8.85
C ARG A 105 -9.35 15.10 9.23
N GLY A 106 -8.11 14.57 9.22
CA GLY A 106 -7.84 13.17 9.53
C GLY A 106 -8.12 12.85 10.98
N GLU A 107 -9.37 12.54 11.28
CA GLU A 107 -9.85 12.14 12.61
C GLU A 107 -10.37 10.70 12.56
N PRO A 108 -10.06 9.89 13.58
CA PRO A 108 -10.57 8.52 13.69
C PRO A 108 -12.11 8.53 13.81
N ARG A 109 -12.74 7.51 13.20
CA ARG A 109 -14.18 7.28 13.32
C ARG A 109 -14.46 6.20 14.36
N PRO A 110 -15.52 6.32 15.16
CA PRO A 110 -15.92 5.24 16.05
C PRO A 110 -16.36 4.00 15.27
N ARG A 111 -16.12 2.84 15.84
CA ARG A 111 -16.55 1.54 15.34
C ARG A 111 -17.53 0.89 16.32
N PRO A 112 -18.56 0.16 15.88
CA PRO A 112 -18.99 -0.06 14.49
C PRO A 112 -19.59 1.22 13.85
N PRO A 113 -19.71 1.30 12.49
CA PRO A 113 -19.42 0.24 11.51
C PRO A 113 -17.94 0.11 11.18
N PHE A 114 -17.52 -1.12 10.85
CA PHE A 114 -16.15 -1.37 10.37
C PHE A 114 -15.99 -0.95 8.90
N PRO A 115 -14.77 -0.60 8.46
CA PRO A 115 -14.50 -0.17 7.08
C PRO A 115 -14.96 -1.15 6.00
N ALA A 116 -14.90 -2.45 6.28
CA ALA A 116 -15.42 -3.49 5.38
C ALA A 116 -16.92 -3.38 5.12
N VAL A 117 -17.66 -2.71 5.99
CA VAL A 117 -19.11 -2.46 5.83
C VAL A 117 -19.36 -1.03 5.34
N LYS A 118 -18.69 -0.04 5.95
CA LYS A 118 -18.86 1.38 5.62
C LYS A 118 -17.52 2.12 5.81
N GLY A 119 -16.72 2.14 4.76
CA GLY A 119 -15.40 2.77 4.72
C GLY A 119 -15.39 4.07 3.92
N LEU A 120 -14.46 4.15 2.96
CA LEU A 120 -14.22 5.34 2.14
C LEU A 120 -15.45 5.72 1.32
N PHE A 121 -15.85 6.99 1.40
CA PHE A 121 -17.07 7.52 0.78
C PHE A 121 -18.33 6.71 1.11
N GLY A 122 -18.36 6.09 2.30
CA GLY A 122 -19.48 5.27 2.75
C GLY A 122 -19.59 3.91 2.08
N LYS A 123 -18.61 3.50 1.28
CA LYS A 123 -18.58 2.19 0.59
C LYS A 123 -17.70 1.17 1.34
N PRO A 124 -17.97 -0.13 1.18
CA PRO A 124 -17.08 -1.17 1.68
C PRO A 124 -15.65 -0.95 1.22
N THR A 125 -14.70 -0.97 2.14
CA THR A 125 -13.30 -0.65 1.85
C THR A 125 -12.35 -1.60 2.57
N ILE A 126 -11.34 -2.09 1.86
CA ILE A 126 -10.22 -2.83 2.42
C ILE A 126 -8.98 -1.93 2.38
N LEU A 127 -8.29 -1.86 3.50
CA LEU A 127 -7.02 -1.15 3.64
C LEU A 127 -5.91 -2.13 4.01
N ASN A 128 -4.78 -2.05 3.33
CA ASN A 128 -3.57 -2.79 3.67
C ASN A 128 -2.33 -1.91 3.55
N ASN A 129 -1.28 -2.29 4.29
CA ASN A 129 0.02 -1.64 4.18
C ASN A 129 0.68 -1.97 2.84
N VAL A 130 1.54 -1.06 2.36
CA VAL A 130 2.29 -1.18 1.09
C VAL A 130 3.09 -2.48 1.02
N GLU A 131 3.80 -2.84 2.08
CA GLU A 131 4.60 -4.07 2.13
C GLU A 131 3.72 -5.32 1.98
N THR A 132 2.53 -5.33 2.58
CA THR A 132 1.57 -6.43 2.43
C THR A 132 1.20 -6.61 0.96
N TYR A 133 0.86 -5.53 0.27
CA TYR A 133 0.57 -5.58 -1.17
C TYR A 133 1.80 -6.02 -1.98
N ALA A 134 2.98 -5.50 -1.71
CA ALA A 134 4.19 -5.82 -2.47
C ALA A 134 4.57 -7.31 -2.43
N ASN A 135 4.14 -8.05 -1.42
CA ASN A 135 4.37 -9.49 -1.32
C ASN A 135 3.41 -10.33 -2.19
N ILE A 136 2.20 -9.84 -2.48
CA ILE A 136 1.15 -10.61 -3.16
C ILE A 136 1.60 -11.15 -4.53
N PRO A 137 2.19 -10.37 -5.45
CA PRO A 137 2.61 -10.88 -6.75
C PRO A 137 3.63 -12.00 -6.63
N ARG A 138 4.57 -11.88 -5.68
CA ARG A 138 5.60 -12.89 -5.44
C ARG A 138 5.03 -14.18 -4.88
N ILE A 139 4.05 -14.08 -3.98
CA ILE A 139 3.35 -15.25 -3.41
C ILE A 139 2.57 -15.97 -4.51
N ILE A 140 1.87 -15.26 -5.37
CA ILE A 140 1.10 -15.85 -6.47
C ILE A 140 2.04 -16.55 -7.47
N LEU A 141 3.15 -15.92 -7.84
CA LEU A 141 4.11 -16.47 -8.79
C LEU A 141 4.88 -17.69 -8.25
N LYS A 142 5.29 -17.66 -6.99
CA LYS A 142 6.18 -18.70 -6.40
C LYS A 142 5.43 -19.71 -5.54
N GLY A 143 4.19 -19.44 -5.20
CA GLY A 143 3.35 -20.28 -4.36
C GLY A 143 3.49 -20.01 -2.85
N ALA A 144 2.45 -20.37 -2.12
CA ALA A 144 2.37 -20.19 -0.67
C ALA A 144 3.46 -20.97 0.09
N ASP A 145 3.79 -22.18 -0.38
CA ASP A 145 4.82 -23.02 0.23
C ASP A 145 6.20 -22.38 0.17
N TRP A 146 6.52 -21.69 -0.93
CA TRP A 146 7.75 -20.92 -1.04
C TRP A 146 7.82 -19.84 0.04
N PHE A 147 6.77 -19.04 0.17
CA PHE A 147 6.74 -17.94 1.13
C PHE A 147 6.76 -18.43 2.58
N SER A 148 6.07 -19.52 2.88
CA SER A 148 6.00 -20.11 4.22
C SER A 148 7.31 -20.76 4.70
N LYS A 149 8.23 -21.06 3.79
CA LYS A 149 9.58 -21.60 4.13
C LYS A 149 10.59 -20.51 4.49
N ILE A 150 10.24 -19.22 4.24
CA ILE A 150 11.08 -18.08 4.62
C ILE A 150 10.72 -17.67 6.05
N GLY A 151 11.74 -17.31 6.84
CA GLY A 151 11.55 -16.89 8.22
C GLY A 151 11.65 -18.03 9.24
N THR A 152 10.90 -17.89 10.33
CA THR A 152 10.89 -18.86 11.43
C THR A 152 9.60 -19.66 11.46
N GLU A 153 9.55 -20.73 12.27
CA GLU A 153 8.34 -21.55 12.44
C GLU A 153 7.11 -20.73 12.86
N LYS A 154 7.30 -19.74 13.74
CA LYS A 154 6.23 -18.90 14.27
C LYS A 154 6.02 -17.59 13.51
N SER A 155 6.99 -17.16 12.68
CA SER A 155 6.90 -15.93 11.88
C SER A 155 7.41 -16.21 10.48
N LYS A 156 6.48 -16.56 9.60
CA LYS A 156 6.76 -16.97 8.23
C LYS A 156 6.70 -15.77 7.28
N GLY A 157 7.47 -15.86 6.18
CA GLY A 157 7.54 -14.84 5.16
C GLY A 157 8.66 -13.82 5.42
N THR A 158 8.58 -12.69 4.73
CA THR A 158 9.54 -11.59 4.81
C THR A 158 8.94 -10.38 5.51
N LYS A 159 9.79 -9.61 6.19
CA LYS A 159 9.43 -8.32 6.79
C LYS A 159 10.57 -7.33 6.62
N VAL A 160 10.23 -6.11 6.21
CA VAL A 160 11.19 -4.99 6.12
C VAL A 160 11.25 -4.26 7.45
N PHE A 161 12.44 -4.08 7.97
CA PHE A 161 12.68 -3.28 9.18
C PHE A 161 13.57 -2.09 8.86
N ALA A 162 13.17 -0.91 9.34
CA ALA A 162 14.03 0.27 9.35
C ALA A 162 14.82 0.29 10.66
N LEU A 163 16.12 0.10 10.58
CA LEU A 163 17.01 0.17 11.73
C LEU A 163 17.46 1.61 11.94
N GLY A 164 17.21 2.15 13.12
CA GLY A 164 17.57 3.52 13.47
C GLY A 164 18.20 3.64 14.85
N GLY A 165 19.01 4.67 15.07
CA GLY A 165 19.67 4.94 16.34
C GLY A 165 21.16 4.61 16.35
N LYS A 166 21.75 4.41 17.56
CA LYS A 166 23.16 4.08 17.75
C LYS A 166 23.38 2.58 17.52
N ILE A 167 23.45 2.16 16.25
CA ILE A 167 23.67 0.79 15.83
C ILE A 167 24.84 0.74 14.85
N ASN A 168 25.57 -0.39 14.82
CA ASN A 168 26.76 -0.54 13.98
C ASN A 168 26.43 -0.51 12.46
N ASN A 169 25.29 -1.08 12.06
CA ASN A 169 24.85 -1.11 10.67
C ASN A 169 23.49 -0.44 10.55
N LEU A 170 23.46 0.86 10.24
CA LEU A 170 22.24 1.61 9.94
C LEU A 170 21.78 1.24 8.55
N SER A 171 20.67 0.53 8.44
CA SER A 171 20.18 0.04 7.15
C SER A 171 18.70 -0.32 7.17
N LEU A 172 18.17 -0.56 5.97
CA LEU A 172 16.97 -1.35 5.76
C LEU A 172 17.39 -2.79 5.58
N ILE A 173 16.82 -3.70 6.38
CA ILE A 173 17.08 -5.12 6.27
C ILE A 173 15.81 -5.91 6.03
N HIS A 174 15.90 -6.94 5.20
CA HIS A 174 14.92 -8.00 5.09
C HIS A 174 15.34 -9.15 6.01
N ILE A 175 14.44 -9.56 6.87
CA ILE A 175 14.60 -10.73 7.75
C ILE A 175 13.59 -11.78 7.33
#